data_c38380e6bd44153c1850c62550fd5d30
#
_entry.id   c38380e6bd44153c1850c62550fd5d30
#
_cell.length_a   1.000
_cell.length_b   1.000
_cell.length_c   1.000
_cell.angle_alpha   90.00
_cell.angle_beta   90.00
_cell.angle_gamma   90.00
#
_symmetry.space_group_name_H-M   'P 1'
#
loop_
_entity.id
_entity.type
_entity.pdbx_description
1 polymer ?
#
loop_
_entity_poly.entity_id
_entity_poly.type
_entity_poly.pdbx_seq_one_letter_code
_entity_poly.pdbx_strand_id
1 'polypeptide(L)'
;VNLTPVTQETENPAADARPGTSPVADAAVQPRPGLVAFTGTGPGDASLLTLRAAELLGQADLVVGSAELNRRVAHLVPGPAAVLEAGQPGTDTAALISAAQAGQIVVRLCPGDPLLSGAATAAADACAQAAVPVEIVPGMPAATAVPAYAGLPLTADATPDLRVV
;
A
#
# COMPACT_ATOMS: atom_id res chain seq x y z
N VAL A 1 -26.39 10.23 33.06
CA VAL A 1 -24.97 10.60 33.15
C VAL A 1 -24.84 11.99 32.56
N ASN A 2 -24.54 12.96 33.46
CA ASN A 2 -24.44 14.38 33.15
C ASN A 2 -23.04 14.67 32.58
N LEU A 3 -22.96 15.12 31.32
CA LEU A 3 -21.74 15.59 30.71
C LEU A 3 -21.69 17.12 30.81
N THR A 4 -20.75 17.61 31.60
CA THR A 4 -20.45 19.05 31.74
C THR A 4 -19.50 19.44 30.59
N PRO A 5 -19.76 20.52 29.84
CA PRO A 5 -18.81 21.00 28.84
C PRO A 5 -17.64 21.74 29.50
N VAL A 6 -16.42 21.34 29.14
CA VAL A 6 -15.19 22.06 29.51
C VAL A 6 -14.93 23.11 28.41
N THR A 7 -15.24 24.36 28.71
CA THR A 7 -14.73 25.53 27.98
C THR A 7 -13.45 25.98 28.65
N GLN A 8 -12.32 25.85 27.98
CA GLN A 8 -11.10 26.61 28.28
C GLN A 8 -10.72 27.44 27.06
N GLU A 9 -11.05 28.70 27.10
CA GLU A 9 -10.42 29.73 26.29
C GLU A 9 -9.03 29.98 26.87
N THR A 10 -7.98 29.62 26.11
CA THR A 10 -6.63 30.11 26.38
C THR A 10 -6.32 31.18 25.31
N GLU A 11 -6.28 32.41 25.75
CA GLU A 11 -5.75 33.55 25.00
C GLU A 11 -4.30 33.24 24.58
N ASN A 12 -4.00 33.37 23.29
CA ASN A 12 -2.67 33.26 22.72
C ASN A 12 -2.10 34.68 22.49
N PRO A 13 -1.16 35.18 23.32
CA PRO A 13 -0.55 36.48 23.12
C PRO A 13 0.70 36.41 22.24
N ALA A 14 0.57 36.08 20.95
CA ALA A 14 1.67 36.19 19.99
C ALA A 14 1.17 36.36 18.55
N ALA A 15 0.41 37.40 18.30
CA ALA A 15 0.09 37.84 16.94
C ALA A 15 0.78 39.18 16.72
N ASP A 16 2.07 39.21 16.47
CA ASP A 16 2.75 40.22 15.66
C ASP A 16 4.25 39.90 15.50
N ALA A 17 4.57 38.95 14.62
CA ALA A 17 5.90 38.84 14.05
C ALA A 17 5.76 38.37 12.60
N ARG A 18 5.86 39.30 11.66
CA ARG A 18 6.04 38.97 10.24
C ARG A 18 7.39 38.24 10.11
N PRO A 19 7.42 36.96 9.70
CA PRO A 19 8.69 36.32 9.39
C PRO A 19 9.21 36.91 8.07
N GLY A 20 10.40 37.49 8.15
CA GLY A 20 11.17 37.88 6.97
C GLY A 20 11.34 36.70 6.04
N THR A 21 11.15 36.94 4.74
CA THR A 21 11.46 36.02 3.67
C THR A 21 12.94 35.73 3.64
N SER A 22 13.39 34.74 4.39
CA SER A 22 14.69 34.09 4.11
C SER A 22 14.52 33.33 2.79
N PRO A 23 15.48 33.46 1.85
CA PRO A 23 15.45 32.60 0.67
C PRO A 23 15.57 31.16 1.15
N VAL A 24 14.55 30.34 0.83
CA VAL A 24 14.62 28.90 1.00
C VAL A 24 15.78 28.45 0.13
N ALA A 25 16.94 28.20 0.76
CA ALA A 25 18.05 27.56 0.11
C ALA A 25 17.49 26.28 -0.53
N ASP A 26 17.80 26.11 -1.81
CA ASP A 26 17.50 24.94 -2.62
C ASP A 26 18.08 23.72 -1.88
N ALA A 27 17.29 23.18 -0.97
CA ALA A 27 17.64 21.96 -0.26
C ALA A 27 17.63 20.88 -1.34
N ALA A 28 18.80 20.50 -1.81
CA ALA A 28 19.00 19.39 -2.72
C ALA A 28 18.10 18.24 -2.23
N VAL A 29 17.06 17.94 -2.99
CA VAL A 29 16.13 16.85 -2.69
C VAL A 29 16.97 15.59 -2.61
N GLN A 30 17.22 15.13 -1.38
CA GLN A 30 17.91 13.85 -1.16
C GLN A 30 17.11 12.80 -1.92
N PRO A 31 17.74 12.01 -2.82
CA PRO A 31 17.02 10.98 -3.53
C PRO A 31 16.37 10.06 -2.50
N ARG A 32 15.04 9.94 -2.55
CA ARG A 32 14.32 8.98 -1.70
C ARG A 32 14.81 7.58 -2.06
N PRO A 33 15.14 6.73 -1.09
CA PRO A 33 15.44 5.35 -1.40
C PRO A 33 14.22 4.74 -2.11
N GLY A 34 14.42 4.12 -3.26
CA GLY A 34 13.36 3.42 -3.95
C GLY A 34 12.89 2.22 -3.13
N LEU A 35 11.65 1.81 -3.36
CA LEU A 35 10.98 0.74 -2.63
C LEU A 35 10.11 -0.07 -3.58
N VAL A 36 10.07 -1.38 -3.42
CA VAL A 36 9.04 -2.24 -4.01
C VAL A 36 8.10 -2.74 -2.91
N ALA A 37 6.84 -2.32 -2.98
CA ALA A 37 5.80 -2.77 -2.06
C ALA A 37 4.90 -3.81 -2.74
N PHE A 38 4.92 -5.05 -2.27
CA PHE A 38 3.97 -6.09 -2.67
C PHE A 38 2.71 -5.95 -1.84
N THR A 39 1.64 -5.49 -2.46
CA THR A 39 0.46 -5.00 -1.77
C THR A 39 -0.76 -5.87 -2.07
N GLY A 40 -1.34 -6.45 -1.02
CA GLY A 40 -2.58 -7.19 -1.10
C GLY A 40 -3.76 -6.26 -1.38
N THR A 41 -4.54 -6.60 -2.42
CA THR A 41 -5.70 -5.80 -2.85
C THR A 41 -7.03 -6.26 -2.26
N GLY A 42 -6.99 -7.25 -1.39
CA GLY A 42 -8.20 -7.81 -0.82
C GLY A 42 -9.03 -8.64 -1.83
N PRO A 43 -10.27 -8.98 -1.49
CA PRO A 43 -11.13 -9.88 -2.26
C PRO A 43 -11.79 -9.22 -3.49
N GLY A 44 -11.68 -7.89 -3.61
CA GLY A 44 -12.23 -7.19 -4.76
C GLY A 44 -12.75 -5.78 -4.50
N ASP A 45 -13.30 -5.52 -3.33
CA ASP A 45 -13.76 -4.19 -2.93
C ASP A 45 -12.58 -3.33 -2.46
N ALA A 46 -12.37 -2.17 -3.08
CA ALA A 46 -11.30 -1.25 -2.71
C ALA A 46 -11.45 -0.68 -1.28
N SER A 47 -12.64 -0.67 -0.70
CA SER A 47 -12.86 -0.28 0.70
C SER A 47 -12.25 -1.24 1.72
N LEU A 48 -11.87 -2.44 1.27
CA LEU A 48 -11.19 -3.47 2.09
C LEU A 48 -9.66 -3.42 1.97
N LEU A 49 -9.12 -2.42 1.29
CA LEU A 49 -7.69 -2.17 1.32
C LEU A 49 -7.25 -1.79 2.74
N THR A 50 -6.06 -2.22 3.11
CA THR A 50 -5.46 -1.73 4.35
C THR A 50 -5.09 -0.25 4.21
N LEU A 51 -5.06 0.49 5.32
CA LEU A 51 -4.61 1.89 5.32
C LEU A 51 -3.20 2.02 4.72
N ARG A 52 -2.31 1.07 5.03
CA ARG A 52 -0.95 1.06 4.47
C ARG A 52 -0.94 0.88 2.96
N ALA A 53 -1.81 0.02 2.42
CA ALA A 53 -1.97 -0.15 0.98
C ALA A 53 -2.41 1.17 0.31
N ALA A 54 -3.39 1.85 0.89
CA ALA A 54 -3.89 3.13 0.37
C ALA A 54 -2.83 4.24 0.43
N GLU A 55 -2.05 4.32 1.52
CA GLU A 55 -0.93 5.26 1.65
C GLU A 55 0.12 5.06 0.56
N LEU A 56 0.55 3.82 0.33
CA LEU A 56 1.57 3.50 -0.68
C LEU A 56 1.06 3.76 -2.09
N LEU A 57 -0.21 3.44 -2.38
CA LEU A 57 -0.84 3.77 -3.65
C LEU A 57 -0.85 5.29 -3.90
N GLY A 58 -1.16 6.09 -2.87
CA GLY A 58 -1.15 7.56 -2.95
C GLY A 58 0.24 8.18 -3.12
N GLN A 59 1.31 7.41 -2.89
CA GLN A 59 2.71 7.83 -3.03
C GLN A 59 3.43 7.16 -4.20
N ALA A 60 2.75 6.25 -4.93
CA ALA A 60 3.35 5.45 -5.97
C ALA A 60 3.83 6.30 -7.16
N ASP A 61 5.03 6.01 -7.64
CA ASP A 61 5.55 6.48 -8.91
C ASP A 61 5.24 5.46 -10.03
N LEU A 62 5.15 4.16 -9.66
CA LEU A 62 4.80 3.07 -10.57
C LEU A 62 3.86 2.08 -9.87
N VAL A 63 2.75 1.76 -10.52
CA VAL A 63 1.84 0.69 -10.10
C VAL A 63 1.87 -0.44 -11.13
N VAL A 64 2.07 -1.67 -10.66
CA VAL A 64 2.13 -2.86 -11.49
C VAL A 64 1.09 -3.88 -11.03
N GLY A 65 0.13 -4.22 -11.88
CA GLY A 65 -0.93 -5.17 -11.57
C GLY A 65 -1.64 -5.69 -12.81
N SER A 66 -2.54 -6.65 -12.67
CA SER A 66 -3.44 -6.99 -13.78
C SER A 66 -4.32 -5.81 -14.17
N ALA A 67 -4.83 -5.78 -15.39
CA ALA A 67 -5.73 -4.72 -15.86
C ALA A 67 -6.93 -4.53 -14.90
N GLU A 68 -7.43 -5.61 -14.34
CA GLU A 68 -8.54 -5.58 -13.38
C GLU A 68 -8.13 -4.91 -12.05
N LEU A 69 -7.00 -5.30 -11.46
CA LEU A 69 -6.50 -4.73 -10.20
C LEU A 69 -6.16 -3.25 -10.39
N ASN A 70 -5.49 -2.90 -11.48
CA ASN A 70 -5.16 -1.51 -11.80
C ASN A 70 -6.41 -0.62 -11.87
N ARG A 71 -7.48 -1.09 -12.53
CA ARG A 71 -8.76 -0.35 -12.59
C ARG A 71 -9.40 -0.16 -11.21
N ARG A 72 -9.33 -1.16 -10.33
CA ARG A 72 -9.94 -1.09 -8.99
C ARG A 72 -9.30 -0.02 -8.11
N VAL A 73 -7.99 0.17 -8.21
CA VAL A 73 -7.26 1.11 -7.36
C VAL A 73 -6.96 2.46 -8.05
N ALA A 74 -7.38 2.65 -9.30
CA ALA A 74 -7.03 3.82 -10.10
C ALA A 74 -7.35 5.16 -9.42
N HIS A 75 -8.43 5.22 -8.64
CA HIS A 75 -8.85 6.42 -7.92
C HIS A 75 -7.93 6.80 -6.73
N LEU A 76 -7.05 5.89 -6.30
CA LEU A 76 -6.08 6.09 -5.22
C LEU A 76 -4.69 6.45 -5.74
N VAL A 77 -4.45 6.24 -7.04
CA VAL A 77 -3.15 6.42 -7.67
C VAL A 77 -3.01 7.87 -8.15
N PRO A 78 -1.89 8.57 -7.86
CA PRO A 78 -1.65 9.92 -8.35
C PRO A 78 -1.67 9.99 -9.88
N GLY A 79 -2.18 11.10 -10.45
CA GLY A 79 -2.25 11.28 -11.91
C GLY A 79 -0.92 11.12 -12.65
N PRO A 80 0.24 11.56 -12.10
CA PRO A 80 1.54 11.40 -12.79
C PRO A 80 2.15 9.99 -12.67
N ALA A 81 1.62 9.11 -11.80
CA ALA A 81 2.15 7.76 -11.62
C ALA A 81 2.00 6.92 -12.89
N ALA A 82 3.02 6.16 -13.24
CA ALA A 82 2.95 5.17 -14.30
C ALA A 82 2.16 3.94 -13.86
N VAL A 83 1.35 3.39 -14.76
CA VAL A 83 0.61 2.15 -14.52
C VAL A 83 1.01 1.13 -15.57
N LEU A 84 1.55 0.01 -15.10
CA LEU A 84 1.99 -1.10 -15.95
C LEU A 84 1.05 -2.30 -15.74
N GLU A 85 0.58 -2.87 -16.84
CA GLU A 85 -0.13 -4.13 -16.79
C GLU A 85 0.86 -5.29 -16.60
N ALA A 86 0.64 -6.09 -15.56
CA ALA A 86 1.46 -7.26 -15.27
C ALA A 86 1.33 -8.28 -16.39
N GLY A 87 2.43 -8.66 -16.98
CA GLY A 87 2.53 -9.62 -18.09
C GLY A 87 3.26 -10.90 -17.68
N GLN A 88 4.51 -11.04 -18.13
CA GLN A 88 5.35 -12.21 -17.84
C GLN A 88 6.07 -12.01 -16.48
N PRO A 89 6.05 -12.98 -15.56
CA PRO A 89 6.60 -12.84 -14.22
C PRO A 89 8.06 -12.34 -14.18
N GLY A 90 8.93 -12.83 -15.03
CA GLY A 90 10.34 -12.40 -15.06
C GLY A 90 10.53 -10.97 -15.58
N THR A 91 9.75 -10.56 -16.59
CA THR A 91 9.80 -9.20 -17.16
C THR A 91 9.28 -8.19 -16.15
N ASP A 92 8.20 -8.50 -15.45
CA ASP A 92 7.62 -7.66 -14.42
C ASP A 92 8.64 -7.42 -13.30
N THR A 93 9.32 -8.47 -12.82
CA THR A 93 10.31 -8.36 -11.76
C THR A 93 11.48 -7.44 -12.14
N ALA A 94 11.98 -7.54 -13.38
CA ALA A 94 13.04 -6.66 -13.86
C ALA A 94 12.60 -5.19 -13.87
N ALA A 95 11.36 -4.91 -14.28
CA ALA A 95 10.79 -3.57 -14.26
C ALA A 95 10.65 -3.01 -12.83
N LEU A 96 10.21 -3.85 -11.87
CA LEU A 96 10.12 -3.46 -10.45
C LEU A 96 11.50 -3.04 -9.91
N ILE A 97 12.53 -3.88 -10.15
CA ILE A 97 13.90 -3.64 -9.69
C ILE A 97 14.46 -2.34 -10.31
N SER A 98 14.35 -2.19 -11.62
CA SER A 98 14.88 -1.02 -12.33
C SER A 98 14.25 0.28 -11.85
N ALA A 99 12.93 0.31 -11.67
CA ALA A 99 12.20 1.47 -11.18
C ALA A 99 12.61 1.85 -9.74
N ALA A 100 12.71 0.85 -8.85
CA ALA A 100 13.14 1.09 -7.48
C ALA A 100 14.60 1.54 -7.38
N GLN A 101 15.50 0.99 -8.20
CA GLN A 101 16.90 1.46 -8.28
C GLN A 101 17.00 2.90 -8.79
N ALA A 102 16.02 3.36 -9.58
CA ALA A 102 15.88 4.76 -9.97
C ALA A 102 15.28 5.68 -8.87
N GLY A 103 15.05 5.17 -7.66
CA GLY A 103 14.52 5.92 -6.52
C GLY A 103 12.99 6.02 -6.49
N GLN A 104 12.29 5.21 -7.27
CA GLN A 104 10.83 5.22 -7.35
C GLN A 104 10.17 4.36 -6.26
N ILE A 105 8.99 4.78 -5.82
CA ILE A 105 8.07 3.96 -5.02
C ILE A 105 7.23 3.13 -5.99
N VAL A 106 7.47 1.82 -5.98
CA VAL A 106 6.82 0.85 -6.85
C VAL A 106 5.81 0.04 -6.05
N VAL A 107 4.55 0.03 -6.46
CA VAL A 107 3.50 -0.78 -5.85
C VAL A 107 3.13 -1.94 -6.78
N ARG A 108 3.46 -3.17 -6.37
CA ARG A 108 3.04 -4.41 -7.05
C ARG A 108 1.76 -4.92 -6.42
N LEU A 109 0.67 -4.88 -7.19
CA LEU A 109 -0.64 -5.34 -6.73
C LEU A 109 -0.72 -6.87 -6.76
N CYS A 110 -1.15 -7.46 -5.65
CA CYS A 110 -1.38 -8.89 -5.50
C CYS A 110 -2.85 -9.15 -5.13
N PRO A 111 -3.54 -10.10 -5.77
CA PRO A 111 -4.91 -10.43 -5.38
C PRO A 111 -4.95 -11.01 -3.97
N GLY A 112 -5.95 -10.65 -3.18
CA GLY A 112 -6.07 -11.10 -1.79
C GLY A 112 -4.89 -10.67 -0.94
N ASP A 113 -4.08 -11.63 -0.50
CA ASP A 113 -2.86 -11.45 0.27
C ASP A 113 -1.62 -11.90 -0.52
N PRO A 114 -0.51 -11.13 -0.49
CA PRO A 114 0.68 -11.40 -1.29
C PRO A 114 1.36 -12.73 -1.00
N LEU A 115 1.34 -13.16 0.26
CA LEU A 115 2.06 -14.36 0.71
C LEU A 115 1.18 -15.60 0.74
N LEU A 116 -0.13 -15.45 0.96
CA LEU A 116 -1.04 -16.59 0.97
C LEU A 116 -1.10 -17.31 -0.38
N SER A 117 -1.04 -16.54 -1.48
CA SER A 117 -1.01 -17.10 -2.85
C SER A 117 0.40 -17.46 -3.33
N GLY A 118 1.45 -17.07 -2.61
CA GLY A 118 2.85 -17.22 -3.03
C GLY A 118 3.24 -16.33 -4.24
N ALA A 119 2.32 -15.53 -4.74
CA ALA A 119 2.52 -14.75 -5.98
C ALA A 119 3.63 -13.69 -5.87
N ALA A 120 3.93 -13.23 -4.65
CA ALA A 120 4.94 -12.21 -4.40
C ALA A 120 6.33 -12.80 -4.11
N THR A 121 6.44 -14.05 -3.66
CA THR A 121 7.64 -14.61 -3.02
C THR A 121 8.87 -14.51 -3.93
N ALA A 122 8.79 -15.09 -5.13
CA ALA A 122 9.94 -15.12 -6.05
C ALA A 122 10.40 -13.72 -6.49
N ALA A 123 9.44 -12.81 -6.71
CA ALA A 123 9.76 -11.44 -7.09
C ALA A 123 10.35 -10.63 -5.92
N ALA A 124 9.85 -10.84 -4.70
CA ALA A 124 10.40 -10.22 -3.49
C ALA A 124 11.83 -10.70 -3.21
N ASP A 125 12.09 -12.00 -3.36
CA ASP A 125 13.43 -12.56 -3.23
C ASP A 125 14.40 -11.98 -4.27
N ALA A 126 13.95 -11.84 -5.52
CA ALA A 126 14.78 -11.23 -6.56
C ALA A 126 15.08 -9.74 -6.28
N CYS A 127 14.11 -8.98 -5.77
CA CYS A 127 14.32 -7.59 -5.33
C CYS A 127 15.35 -7.54 -4.19
N ALA A 128 15.24 -8.41 -3.19
CA ALA A 128 16.18 -8.48 -2.08
C ALA A 128 17.60 -8.84 -2.56
N GLN A 129 17.75 -9.79 -3.49
CA GLN A 129 19.03 -10.14 -4.11
C GLN A 129 19.64 -8.96 -4.90
N ALA A 130 18.81 -8.10 -5.46
CA ALA A 130 19.22 -6.88 -6.14
C ALA A 130 19.47 -5.69 -5.19
N ALA A 131 19.47 -5.91 -3.87
CA ALA A 131 19.60 -4.90 -2.82
C ALA A 131 18.53 -3.78 -2.90
N VAL A 132 17.36 -4.09 -3.44
CA VAL A 132 16.21 -3.19 -3.48
C VAL A 132 15.39 -3.39 -2.20
N PRO A 133 15.05 -2.30 -1.47
CA PRO A 133 14.15 -2.38 -0.32
C PRO A 133 12.79 -2.97 -0.70
N VAL A 134 12.30 -3.90 0.12
CA VAL A 134 11.01 -4.58 -0.10
C VAL A 134 10.11 -4.38 1.10
N GLU A 135 8.83 -4.09 0.85
CA GLU A 135 7.77 -4.08 1.85
C GLU A 135 6.67 -5.06 1.43
N ILE A 136 6.23 -5.92 2.35
CA ILE A 136 5.06 -6.78 2.15
C ILE A 136 3.90 -6.17 2.92
N VAL A 137 2.85 -5.79 2.19
CA VAL A 137 1.63 -5.22 2.76
C VAL A 137 0.52 -6.25 2.70
N PRO A 138 0.06 -6.77 3.83
CA PRO A 138 -1.00 -7.76 3.88
C PRO A 138 -2.30 -7.27 3.23
N GLY A 139 -3.09 -8.19 2.73
CA GLY A 139 -4.44 -7.95 2.25
C GLY A 139 -5.41 -9.00 2.77
N MET A 140 -6.70 -8.72 2.73
CA MET A 140 -7.74 -9.67 3.16
C MET A 140 -7.90 -10.78 2.10
N PRO A 141 -7.64 -12.06 2.43
CA PRO A 141 -7.82 -13.13 1.47
C PRO A 141 -9.30 -13.45 1.25
N ALA A 142 -9.66 -13.85 0.03
CA ALA A 142 -11.02 -14.25 -0.31
C ALA A 142 -11.51 -15.44 0.54
N ALA A 143 -10.60 -16.32 0.97
CA ALA A 143 -10.90 -17.46 1.82
C ALA A 143 -11.56 -17.08 3.16
N THR A 144 -11.26 -15.88 3.69
CA THR A 144 -11.88 -15.37 4.91
C THR A 144 -12.95 -14.31 4.62
N ALA A 145 -12.79 -13.51 3.59
CA ALA A 145 -13.70 -12.43 3.27
C ALA A 145 -15.06 -12.94 2.75
N VAL A 146 -15.05 -13.93 1.84
CA VAL A 146 -16.30 -14.43 1.24
C VAL A 146 -17.22 -15.05 2.28
N PRO A 147 -16.77 -15.96 3.16
CA PRO A 147 -17.62 -16.46 4.25
C PRO A 147 -18.10 -15.36 5.19
N ALA A 148 -17.26 -14.38 5.53
CA ALA A 148 -17.66 -13.27 6.39
C ALA A 148 -18.80 -12.45 5.77
N TYR A 149 -18.76 -12.15 4.48
CA TYR A 149 -19.87 -11.47 3.78
C TYR A 149 -21.14 -12.31 3.71
N ALA A 150 -20.99 -13.63 3.70
CA ALA A 150 -22.14 -14.56 3.74
C ALA A 150 -22.68 -14.80 5.15
N GLY A 151 -22.06 -14.24 6.18
CA GLY A 151 -22.42 -14.48 7.57
C GLY A 151 -22.11 -15.90 8.04
N LEU A 152 -21.17 -16.58 7.39
CA LEU A 152 -20.77 -17.96 7.68
C LEU A 152 -19.50 -17.97 8.54
N PRO A 153 -19.54 -18.52 9.77
CA PRO A 153 -18.33 -18.72 10.56
C PRO A 153 -17.45 -19.80 9.93
N LEU A 154 -16.13 -19.55 9.87
CA LEU A 154 -15.16 -20.52 9.36
C LEU A 154 -14.78 -21.57 10.40
N THR A 155 -14.90 -21.25 11.67
CA THR A 155 -14.63 -22.13 12.81
C THR A 155 -15.77 -22.07 13.81
N ALA A 156 -15.98 -23.14 14.55
CA ALA A 156 -16.92 -23.24 15.66
C ALA A 156 -16.35 -24.18 16.74
N ASP A 157 -16.97 -24.23 17.93
CA ASP A 157 -16.47 -25.07 19.03
C ASP A 157 -16.31 -26.54 18.63
N ALA A 158 -17.20 -27.05 17.77
CA ALA A 158 -17.14 -28.42 17.26
C ALA A 158 -16.16 -28.61 16.07
N THR A 159 -15.73 -27.52 15.43
CA THR A 159 -14.85 -27.51 14.26
C THR A 159 -13.86 -26.36 14.37
N PRO A 160 -12.84 -26.46 15.27
CA PRO A 160 -11.93 -25.35 15.56
C PRO A 160 -10.86 -25.12 14.47
N ASP A 161 -10.74 -26.03 13.52
CA ASP A 161 -9.65 -26.01 12.53
C ASP A 161 -10.11 -25.41 11.20
N LEU A 162 -9.25 -24.59 10.62
CA LEU A 162 -9.34 -24.10 9.24
C LEU A 162 -8.08 -24.51 8.48
N ARG A 163 -8.27 -25.21 7.36
CA ARG A 163 -7.17 -25.61 6.48
C ARG A 163 -7.32 -24.95 5.12
N VAL A 164 -6.28 -24.24 4.70
CA VAL A 164 -6.14 -23.68 3.35
C VAL A 164 -5.22 -24.60 2.55
N VAL A 165 -5.68 -25.10 1.42
CA VAL A 165 -4.97 -26.04 0.54
C VAL A 165 -4.92 -25.50 -0.89
#